data_c500f8e74c28298b7528e37a97757879
#
_entry.id   c500f8e74c28298b7528e37a97757879
#
_cell.length_a   1.000
_cell.length_b   1.000
_cell.length_c   1.000
_cell.angle_alpha   90.00
_cell.angle_beta   90.00
_cell.angle_gamma   90.00
#
_symmetry.space_group_name_H-M   'P 1'
#
loop_
_entity.id
_entity.type
_entity.pdbx_description
1 polymer ?
#
loop_
_entity_poly.entity_id
_entity_poly.type
_entity_poly.pdbx_seq_one_letter_code
_entity_poly.pdbx_strand_id
1 'polypeptide(L)'
;YDVEGIILMPNRENANIPHSPEATSLTLAEGIKKNYALEKVFSEKVGNAHLKGDIHIHNMGFIDRAYSSYQSLEYLKKFGLNLPNSPSAAKPAKHPEVLLAHMVRYAAALQTQFAGSIGWDAVNVSFAPYLSGMGDREIKQFAQMLIFEFSQQAVARGGQAIFTYLSLPLKVPAHLADIPAIGPGGSDTGKRYKDYEDDSKRLLNAILEVYMEGDGSKKPFFFPIPVIQVT
;
A
#
# COMPACT_ATOMS: atom_id res chain seq x y z
N TYR A 1 -17.33 10.89 -24.92
CA TYR A 1 -16.80 9.83 -24.04
C TYR A 1 -17.38 8.53 -24.50
N ASP A 2 -16.54 7.58 -24.88
CA ASP A 2 -16.96 6.23 -25.25
C ASP A 2 -17.27 5.42 -23.96
N VAL A 3 -18.47 5.62 -23.44
CA VAL A 3 -18.95 4.91 -22.26
C VAL A 3 -19.14 3.40 -22.57
N GLU A 4 -19.46 3.06 -23.82
CA GLU A 4 -19.58 1.67 -24.24
C GLU A 4 -18.22 0.95 -24.20
N GLY A 5 -17.16 1.60 -24.63
CA GLY A 5 -15.80 1.06 -24.54
C GLY A 5 -15.33 0.81 -23.11
N ILE A 6 -15.83 1.57 -22.13
CA ILE A 6 -15.52 1.39 -20.70
C ILE A 6 -16.31 0.22 -20.10
N ILE A 7 -17.59 0.08 -20.46
CA ILE A 7 -18.50 -0.95 -19.92
C ILE A 7 -18.24 -2.32 -20.55
N LEU A 8 -17.88 -2.35 -21.85
CA LEU A 8 -17.70 -3.57 -22.63
C LEU A 8 -16.26 -4.10 -22.67
N MET A 9 -15.36 -3.60 -21.83
CA MET A 9 -14.00 -4.15 -21.73
C MET A 9 -14.04 -5.54 -21.07
N PRO A 10 -14.09 -6.64 -21.82
CA PRO A 10 -14.10 -7.97 -21.24
C PRO A 10 -12.72 -8.30 -20.67
N ASN A 11 -12.70 -8.84 -19.45
CA ASN A 11 -11.59 -9.59 -18.86
C ASN A 11 -10.20 -8.92 -18.88
N ARG A 12 -10.07 -7.69 -18.42
CA ARG A 12 -8.75 -7.16 -18.10
C ARG A 12 -8.37 -7.61 -16.71
N GLU A 13 -7.48 -8.56 -16.62
CA GLU A 13 -6.82 -8.99 -15.38
C GLU A 13 -5.81 -7.93 -14.91
N ASN A 14 -6.27 -6.71 -14.68
CA ASN A 14 -5.42 -5.61 -14.22
C ASN A 14 -6.06 -5.00 -12.97
N ALA A 15 -5.41 -5.21 -11.83
CA ALA A 15 -5.83 -4.68 -10.53
C ALA A 15 -5.93 -3.14 -10.47
N ASN A 16 -5.38 -2.43 -11.44
CA ASN A 16 -5.44 -0.98 -11.55
C ASN A 16 -6.65 -0.47 -12.37
N ILE A 17 -7.45 -1.36 -12.95
CA ILE A 17 -8.63 -0.97 -13.71
C ILE A 17 -9.86 -1.12 -12.83
N PRO A 18 -10.60 -0.03 -12.61
CA PRO A 18 -11.83 -0.08 -11.84
C PRO A 18 -12.96 -0.82 -12.62
N HIS A 19 -13.78 -1.61 -11.90
CA HIS A 19 -14.79 -2.50 -12.47
C HIS A 19 -16.16 -2.40 -11.76
N SER A 20 -16.66 -1.20 -11.52
CA SER A 20 -17.94 -1.03 -10.82
C SER A 20 -18.68 0.20 -11.33
N PRO A 21 -19.99 0.36 -11.02
CA PRO A 21 -20.71 1.61 -11.28
C PRO A 21 -20.02 2.84 -10.66
N GLU A 22 -19.44 2.68 -9.48
CA GLU A 22 -18.58 3.69 -8.83
C GLU A 22 -17.38 4.05 -9.72
N ALA A 23 -16.76 3.05 -10.32
CA ALA A 23 -15.65 3.22 -11.25
C ALA A 23 -16.04 4.02 -12.49
N THR A 24 -17.22 3.84 -13.03
CA THR A 24 -17.73 4.63 -14.16
C THR A 24 -17.84 6.11 -13.75
N SER A 25 -18.43 6.39 -12.60
CA SER A 25 -18.54 7.76 -12.07
C SER A 25 -17.16 8.40 -11.86
N LEU A 26 -16.22 7.63 -11.32
CA LEU A 26 -14.84 8.09 -11.12
C LEU A 26 -14.14 8.39 -12.45
N THR A 27 -14.28 7.52 -13.45
CA THR A 27 -13.68 7.71 -14.78
C THR A 27 -14.20 8.96 -15.48
N LEU A 28 -15.51 9.23 -15.36
CA LEU A 28 -16.10 10.47 -15.87
C LEU A 28 -15.53 11.71 -15.15
N ALA A 29 -15.42 11.65 -13.83
CA ALA A 29 -14.83 12.72 -13.03
C ALA A 29 -13.35 12.95 -13.37
N GLU A 30 -12.59 11.89 -13.59
CA GLU A 30 -11.17 11.95 -14.02
C GLU A 30 -11.04 12.62 -15.39
N GLY A 31 -11.93 12.29 -16.35
CA GLY A 31 -11.96 12.93 -17.67
C GLY A 31 -12.22 14.45 -17.59
N ILE A 32 -13.18 14.87 -16.76
CA ILE A 32 -13.46 16.29 -16.52
C ILE A 32 -12.24 16.99 -15.91
N LYS A 33 -11.61 16.40 -14.89
CA LYS A 33 -10.41 16.96 -14.26
C LYS A 33 -9.22 17.04 -15.21
N LYS A 34 -9.04 16.05 -16.09
CA LYS A 34 -8.02 16.09 -17.14
C LYS A 34 -8.22 17.29 -18.06
N ASN A 35 -9.44 17.54 -18.54
CA ASN A 35 -9.73 18.70 -19.37
C ASN A 35 -9.48 20.00 -18.62
N TYR A 36 -9.92 20.10 -17.36
CA TYR A 36 -9.66 21.25 -16.51
C TYR A 36 -8.14 21.48 -16.32
N ALA A 37 -7.37 20.43 -16.11
CA ALA A 37 -5.92 20.53 -15.96
C ALA A 37 -5.27 21.09 -17.23
N LEU A 38 -5.65 20.61 -18.41
CA LEU A 38 -5.14 21.08 -19.70
C LEU A 38 -5.52 22.52 -20.00
N GLU A 39 -6.73 22.95 -19.64
CA GLU A 39 -7.24 24.28 -19.99
C GLU A 39 -6.92 25.36 -18.95
N LYS A 40 -6.83 25.00 -17.67
CA LYS A 40 -6.80 25.98 -16.56
C LYS A 40 -5.58 25.86 -15.66
N VAL A 41 -4.96 24.68 -15.54
CA VAL A 41 -3.82 24.45 -14.63
C VAL A 41 -2.49 24.59 -15.36
N PHE A 42 -2.35 23.94 -16.50
CA PHE A 42 -1.15 24.02 -17.31
C PHE A 42 -1.20 25.23 -18.26
N SER A 43 -0.03 25.75 -18.65
CA SER A 43 0.03 26.74 -19.71
C SER A 43 -0.42 26.13 -21.04
N GLU A 44 -0.95 26.94 -21.94
CA GLU A 44 -1.37 26.52 -23.29
C GLU A 44 -0.26 25.77 -24.04
N LYS A 45 0.99 26.20 -23.90
CA LYS A 45 2.16 25.55 -24.48
C LYS A 45 2.35 24.10 -23.99
N VAL A 46 2.20 23.90 -22.68
CA VAL A 46 2.33 22.57 -22.05
C VAL A 46 1.15 21.69 -22.41
N GLY A 47 -0.07 22.21 -22.35
CA GLY A 47 -1.27 21.48 -22.75
C GLY A 47 -1.20 21.03 -24.22
N ASN A 48 -0.80 21.93 -25.12
CA ASN A 48 -0.63 21.62 -26.53
C ASN A 48 0.47 20.58 -26.79
N ALA A 49 1.59 20.64 -26.09
CA ALA A 49 2.66 19.65 -26.19
C ALA A 49 2.18 18.24 -25.78
N HIS A 50 1.37 18.16 -24.71
CA HIS A 50 0.75 16.89 -24.30
C HIS A 50 -0.24 16.36 -25.37
N LEU A 51 -1.11 17.22 -25.89
CA LEU A 51 -2.12 16.86 -26.89
C LEU A 51 -1.49 16.40 -28.22
N LYS A 52 -0.34 17.00 -28.61
CA LYS A 52 0.43 16.58 -29.78
C LYS A 52 1.27 15.31 -29.57
N GLY A 53 1.45 14.87 -28.34
CA GLY A 53 2.29 13.72 -28.00
C GLY A 53 3.78 14.05 -27.82
N ASP A 54 4.18 15.32 -27.82
CA ASP A 54 5.57 15.75 -27.60
C ASP A 54 6.03 15.44 -26.17
N ILE A 55 5.09 15.49 -25.21
CA ILE A 55 5.27 15.10 -23.81
C ILE A 55 4.09 14.28 -23.31
N HIS A 56 4.29 13.50 -22.25
CA HIS A 56 3.21 12.85 -21.51
C HIS A 56 3.11 13.39 -20.09
N ILE A 57 1.94 13.95 -19.73
CA ILE A 57 1.62 14.32 -18.35
C ILE A 57 0.75 13.21 -17.78
N HIS A 58 1.27 12.54 -16.74
CA HIS A 58 0.63 11.38 -16.13
C HIS A 58 -0.42 11.77 -15.09
N ASN A 59 -1.45 10.96 -14.89
CA ASN A 59 -2.46 11.11 -13.83
C ASN A 59 -3.17 12.48 -13.75
N MET A 60 -3.42 13.14 -14.86
CA MET A 60 -4.12 14.43 -14.88
C MET A 60 -5.56 14.38 -14.33
N GLY A 61 -6.18 13.21 -14.32
CA GLY A 61 -7.47 12.98 -13.67
C GLY A 61 -7.44 13.13 -12.14
N PHE A 62 -6.24 13.19 -11.56
CA PHE A 62 -5.99 13.37 -10.12
C PHE A 62 -5.18 14.64 -9.81
N ILE A 63 -5.35 15.69 -10.62
CA ILE A 63 -4.63 16.96 -10.48
C ILE A 63 -4.84 17.64 -9.11
N ASP A 64 -5.88 17.25 -8.39
CA ASP A 64 -6.26 17.71 -7.06
C ASP A 64 -5.54 16.98 -5.90
N ARG A 65 -4.62 16.07 -6.16
CA ARG A 65 -4.00 15.21 -5.15
C ARG A 65 -2.49 15.18 -5.24
N ALA A 66 -1.85 14.88 -4.12
CA ALA A 66 -0.45 14.47 -4.12
C ALA A 66 -0.27 13.12 -4.84
N TYR A 67 0.94 12.89 -5.41
CA TYR A 67 1.15 11.71 -6.24
C TYR A 67 1.21 10.43 -5.43
N SER A 68 2.18 10.28 -4.53
CA SER A 68 2.39 9.08 -3.74
C SER A 68 2.70 9.40 -2.30
N SER A 69 2.53 8.44 -1.42
CA SER A 69 2.84 8.53 -0.01
C SER A 69 3.75 7.39 0.43
N TYR A 70 4.68 7.67 1.36
CA TYR A 70 5.54 6.69 1.99
C TYR A 70 5.34 6.74 3.50
N GLN A 71 4.99 5.62 4.11
CA GLN A 71 4.52 5.55 5.49
C GLN A 71 5.43 4.65 6.34
N SER A 72 5.59 5.02 7.61
CA SER A 72 6.12 4.15 8.64
C SER A 72 4.99 3.54 9.46
N LEU A 73 5.15 2.29 9.90
CA LEU A 73 4.22 1.64 10.83
C LEU A 73 4.29 2.19 12.26
N GLU A 74 5.33 2.94 12.59
CA GLU A 74 5.56 3.44 13.96
C GLU A 74 4.38 4.26 14.51
N TYR A 75 3.75 5.07 13.65
CA TYR A 75 2.58 5.83 14.05
C TYR A 75 1.42 4.91 14.47
N LEU A 76 1.10 3.92 13.63
CA LEU A 76 0.03 2.96 13.91
C LEU A 76 0.33 2.10 15.14
N LYS A 77 1.58 1.72 15.33
CA LYS A 77 2.03 0.96 16.50
C LYS A 77 1.84 1.75 17.78
N LYS A 78 2.20 3.03 17.77
CA LYS A 78 2.20 3.90 18.96
C LYS A 78 0.82 4.44 19.31
N PHE A 79 0.03 4.82 18.31
CA PHE A 79 -1.23 5.55 18.53
C PHE A 79 -2.49 4.76 18.13
N GLY A 80 -2.32 3.60 17.47
CA GLY A 80 -3.44 2.85 16.92
C GLY A 80 -3.98 3.45 15.62
N LEU A 81 -5.24 3.18 15.30
CA LEU A 81 -5.88 3.65 14.08
C LEU A 81 -7.04 4.58 14.40
N ASN A 82 -6.88 5.86 14.04
CA ASN A 82 -7.93 6.86 14.09
C ASN A 82 -7.98 7.59 12.74
N LEU A 83 -8.97 7.25 11.91
CA LEU A 83 -9.16 7.83 10.60
C LEU A 83 -10.15 8.99 10.64
N PRO A 84 -9.90 10.08 9.89
CA PRO A 84 -10.89 11.14 9.71
C PRO A 84 -12.22 10.55 9.21
N ASN A 85 -13.33 10.98 9.80
CA ASN A 85 -14.69 10.52 9.48
C ASN A 85 -14.95 9.03 9.75
N SER A 86 -14.08 8.34 10.48
CA SER A 86 -14.38 6.99 10.97
C SER A 86 -15.31 7.05 12.18
N PRO A 87 -16.34 6.18 12.26
CA PRO A 87 -17.22 6.14 13.42
C PRO A 87 -16.53 5.58 14.68
N SER A 88 -15.35 5.01 14.55
CA SER A 88 -14.61 4.41 15.67
C SER A 88 -13.10 4.63 15.54
N ALA A 89 -12.44 4.70 16.69
CA ALA A 89 -10.98 4.70 16.80
C ALA A 89 -10.50 3.41 17.45
N ALA A 90 -9.36 2.87 17.00
CA ALA A 90 -8.74 1.70 17.58
C ALA A 90 -7.47 2.09 18.35
N LYS A 91 -7.29 1.48 19.53
CA LYS A 91 -6.06 1.58 20.32
C LYS A 91 -4.89 0.87 19.61
N PRO A 92 -3.64 1.08 20.06
CA PRO A 92 -2.49 0.33 19.58
C PRO A 92 -2.72 -1.17 19.57
N ALA A 93 -2.33 -1.83 18.48
CA ALA A 93 -2.52 -3.26 18.28
C ALA A 93 -1.70 -4.07 19.29
N LYS A 94 -2.27 -5.15 19.83
CA LYS A 94 -1.59 -6.12 20.69
C LYS A 94 -1.12 -7.36 19.96
N HIS A 95 -1.64 -7.60 18.75
CA HIS A 95 -1.37 -8.77 17.93
C HIS A 95 -0.94 -8.35 16.53
N PRO A 96 -0.07 -9.11 15.84
CA PRO A 96 0.44 -8.72 14.52
C PRO A 96 -0.66 -8.62 13.47
N GLU A 97 -1.67 -9.52 13.49
CA GLU A 97 -2.81 -9.48 12.59
C GLU A 97 -3.71 -8.24 12.79
N VAL A 98 -3.79 -7.72 14.02
CA VAL A 98 -4.52 -6.48 14.29
C VAL A 98 -3.74 -5.27 13.75
N LEU A 99 -2.41 -5.26 13.91
CA LEU A 99 -1.57 -4.23 13.31
C LEU A 99 -1.65 -4.26 11.78
N LEU A 100 -1.66 -5.45 11.17
CA LEU A 100 -1.88 -5.63 9.75
C LEU A 100 -3.24 -5.05 9.32
N ALA A 101 -4.32 -5.35 10.06
CA ALA A 101 -5.63 -4.80 9.77
C ALA A 101 -5.66 -3.26 9.86
N HIS A 102 -4.93 -2.66 10.81
CA HIS A 102 -4.76 -1.21 10.86
C HIS A 102 -3.99 -0.69 9.64
N MET A 103 -2.90 -1.35 9.25
CA MET A 103 -2.07 -1.00 8.09
C MET A 103 -2.90 -0.98 6.80
N VAL A 104 -3.67 -2.03 6.53
CA VAL A 104 -4.50 -2.16 5.32
C VAL A 104 -5.60 -1.09 5.27
N ARG A 105 -6.31 -0.87 6.38
CA ARG A 105 -7.34 0.17 6.46
C ARG A 105 -6.77 1.57 6.28
N TYR A 106 -5.61 1.82 6.87
CA TYR A 106 -4.91 3.10 6.70
C TYR A 106 -4.49 3.30 5.25
N ALA A 107 -3.92 2.27 4.61
CA ALA A 107 -3.57 2.31 3.19
C ALA A 107 -4.79 2.57 2.30
N ALA A 108 -5.93 1.92 2.56
CA ALA A 108 -7.17 2.15 1.83
C ALA A 108 -7.67 3.60 1.97
N ALA A 109 -7.59 4.16 3.16
CA ALA A 109 -7.93 5.57 3.40
C ALA A 109 -6.99 6.52 2.65
N LEU A 110 -5.68 6.29 2.71
CA LEU A 110 -4.68 7.08 1.99
C LEU A 110 -4.85 6.98 0.47
N GLN A 111 -5.23 5.81 -0.07
CA GLN A 111 -5.45 5.65 -1.50
C GLN A 111 -6.52 6.60 -2.06
N THR A 112 -7.45 7.07 -1.23
CA THR A 112 -8.42 8.09 -1.63
C THR A 112 -7.82 9.49 -1.75
N GLN A 113 -6.68 9.75 -1.10
CA GLN A 113 -6.01 11.05 -1.02
C GLN A 113 -4.82 11.19 -1.97
N PHE A 114 -4.31 10.09 -2.51
CA PHE A 114 -3.13 10.07 -3.37
C PHE A 114 -3.47 9.53 -4.76
N ALA A 115 -2.78 10.05 -5.77
CA ALA A 115 -2.96 9.63 -7.16
C ALA A 115 -2.24 8.30 -7.45
N GLY A 116 -1.08 8.10 -6.86
CA GLY A 116 -0.20 6.96 -7.04
C GLY A 116 -0.17 5.99 -5.87
N SER A 117 0.98 5.45 -5.57
CA SER A 117 1.17 4.36 -4.62
C SER A 117 1.27 4.82 -3.17
N ILE A 118 0.91 3.89 -2.29
CA ILE A 118 1.16 3.97 -0.84
C ILE A 118 2.28 3.00 -0.50
N GLY A 119 3.46 3.52 -0.17
CA GLY A 119 4.61 2.74 0.22
C GLY A 119 4.70 2.57 1.74
N TRP A 120 5.30 1.47 2.18
CA TRP A 120 5.53 1.17 3.58
C TRP A 120 7.00 0.90 3.85
N ASP A 121 7.54 1.59 4.85
CA ASP A 121 8.96 1.48 5.21
C ASP A 121 9.23 0.26 6.09
N ALA A 122 10.32 -0.45 5.77
CA ALA A 122 10.94 -1.49 6.59
C ALA A 122 9.91 -2.41 7.28
N VAL A 123 8.97 -2.96 6.48
CA VAL A 123 7.80 -3.69 6.99
C VAL A 123 8.21 -4.90 7.84
N ASN A 124 9.18 -5.70 7.37
CA ASN A 124 9.68 -6.85 8.11
C ASN A 124 10.32 -6.45 9.45
N VAL A 125 11.05 -5.34 9.48
CA VAL A 125 11.65 -4.79 10.72
C VAL A 125 10.57 -4.28 11.67
N SER A 126 9.60 -3.56 11.15
CA SER A 126 8.52 -2.96 11.95
C SER A 126 7.62 -4.00 12.61
N PHE A 127 7.37 -5.14 11.95
CA PHE A 127 6.59 -6.24 12.52
C PHE A 127 7.40 -7.17 13.44
N ALA A 128 8.73 -7.20 13.33
CA ALA A 128 9.58 -8.14 14.06
C ALA A 128 9.31 -8.18 15.59
N PRO A 129 9.10 -7.05 16.31
CA PRO A 129 8.75 -7.09 17.73
C PRO A 129 7.43 -7.80 18.06
N TYR A 130 6.51 -7.87 17.11
CA TYR A 130 5.23 -8.58 17.26
C TYR A 130 5.32 -10.08 16.98
N LEU A 131 6.35 -10.50 16.24
CA LEU A 131 6.55 -11.88 15.81
C LEU A 131 7.55 -12.64 16.67
N SER A 132 8.23 -11.93 17.57
CA SER A 132 9.23 -12.51 18.46
C SER A 132 8.62 -13.62 19.32
N GLY A 133 9.23 -14.81 19.27
CA GLY A 133 8.74 -16.01 19.96
C GLY A 133 7.72 -16.84 19.19
N MET A 134 7.24 -16.37 18.02
CA MET A 134 6.37 -17.16 17.15
C MET A 134 7.16 -18.21 16.37
N GLY A 135 6.53 -19.36 16.08
CA GLY A 135 7.10 -20.42 15.25
C GLY A 135 7.10 -20.04 13.75
N ASP A 136 7.96 -20.70 12.95
CA ASP A 136 8.08 -20.39 11.51
C ASP A 136 6.77 -20.59 10.75
N ARG A 137 5.96 -21.58 11.16
CA ARG A 137 4.64 -21.81 10.57
C ARG A 137 3.68 -20.63 10.82
N GLU A 138 3.72 -20.06 12.00
CA GLU A 138 2.88 -18.91 12.37
C GLU A 138 3.33 -17.65 11.63
N ILE A 139 4.64 -17.44 11.51
CA ILE A 139 5.23 -16.33 10.74
C ILE A 139 4.87 -16.47 9.25
N LYS A 140 4.93 -17.68 8.69
CA LYS A 140 4.50 -17.92 7.30
C LYS A 140 3.02 -17.66 7.11
N GLN A 141 2.17 -18.07 8.04
CA GLN A 141 0.74 -17.76 8.00
C GLN A 141 0.49 -16.25 8.06
N PHE A 142 1.24 -15.53 8.90
CA PHE A 142 1.17 -14.08 8.96
C PHE A 142 1.62 -13.43 7.64
N ALA A 143 2.70 -13.92 7.03
CA ALA A 143 3.17 -13.45 5.72
C ALA A 143 2.10 -13.66 4.63
N GLN A 144 1.42 -14.81 4.62
CA GLN A 144 0.29 -15.05 3.72
C GLN A 144 -0.83 -14.04 3.95
N MET A 145 -1.25 -13.83 5.20
CA MET A 145 -2.26 -12.82 5.54
C MET A 145 -1.88 -11.45 5.02
N LEU A 146 -0.63 -11.02 5.22
CA LEU A 146 -0.14 -9.71 4.78
C LEU A 146 -0.28 -9.54 3.26
N ILE A 147 0.15 -10.52 2.48
CA ILE A 147 0.08 -10.45 1.01
C ILE A 147 -1.38 -10.52 0.53
N PHE A 148 -2.17 -11.45 1.05
CA PHE A 148 -3.56 -11.63 0.60
C PHE A 148 -4.47 -10.46 1.01
N GLU A 149 -4.29 -9.89 2.19
CA GLU A 149 -5.07 -8.72 2.63
C GLU A 149 -4.88 -7.53 1.68
N PHE A 150 -3.66 -7.28 1.21
CA PHE A 150 -3.43 -6.22 0.22
C PHE A 150 -3.86 -6.61 -1.19
N SER A 151 -3.63 -7.85 -1.62
CA SER A 151 -3.95 -8.29 -2.98
C SER A 151 -5.45 -8.41 -3.26
N GLN A 152 -6.25 -8.70 -2.23
CA GLN A 152 -7.70 -8.89 -2.34
C GLN A 152 -8.50 -7.64 -2.00
N GLN A 153 -7.84 -6.59 -1.51
CA GLN A 153 -8.52 -5.35 -1.11
C GLN A 153 -8.86 -4.51 -2.35
N ALA A 154 -10.06 -4.66 -2.86
CA ALA A 154 -10.55 -3.98 -4.07
C ALA A 154 -11.58 -2.90 -3.74
N VAL A 155 -11.39 -2.13 -2.66
CA VAL A 155 -12.35 -1.12 -2.18
C VAL A 155 -11.96 0.31 -2.49
N ALA A 156 -10.71 0.55 -2.82
CA ALA A 156 -10.24 1.88 -3.19
C ALA A 156 -10.58 2.20 -4.65
N ARG A 157 -10.90 3.45 -4.94
CA ARG A 157 -11.14 3.96 -6.29
C ARG A 157 -12.06 3.09 -7.17
N GLY A 158 -13.27 2.83 -6.68
CA GLY A 158 -14.28 2.15 -7.48
C GLY A 158 -13.98 0.67 -7.79
N GLY A 159 -13.32 -0.03 -6.88
CA GLY A 159 -12.99 -1.45 -7.00
C GLY A 159 -11.57 -1.72 -7.47
N GLN A 160 -10.74 -0.70 -7.60
CA GLN A 160 -9.30 -0.85 -7.84
C GLN A 160 -8.60 -1.38 -6.60
N ALA A 161 -7.62 -2.28 -6.77
CA ALA A 161 -6.75 -2.73 -5.68
C ALA A 161 -5.94 -1.56 -5.09
N ILE A 162 -5.55 -1.67 -3.81
CA ILE A 162 -4.66 -0.69 -3.20
C ILE A 162 -3.30 -0.77 -3.88
N PHE A 163 -2.92 0.29 -4.59
CA PHE A 163 -1.60 0.37 -5.21
C PHE A 163 -0.55 0.60 -4.12
N THR A 164 0.05 -0.47 -3.65
CA THR A 164 1.01 -0.42 -2.54
C THR A 164 2.31 -1.16 -2.85
N TYR A 165 3.38 -0.74 -2.17
CA TYR A 165 4.64 -1.46 -2.13
C TYR A 165 5.15 -1.57 -0.70
N LEU A 166 5.90 -2.66 -0.43
CA LEU A 166 6.49 -2.98 0.85
C LEU A 166 8.01 -2.91 0.72
N SER A 167 8.63 -1.97 1.44
CA SER A 167 10.07 -1.94 1.59
C SER A 167 10.50 -3.04 2.57
N LEU A 168 11.38 -3.90 2.12
CA LEU A 168 11.83 -5.10 2.82
C LEU A 168 13.36 -5.12 2.87
N PRO A 169 13.99 -4.46 3.85
CA PRO A 169 15.43 -4.48 4.00
C PRO A 169 15.97 -5.86 4.41
N LEU A 170 17.12 -6.26 3.83
CA LEU A 170 17.82 -7.50 4.18
C LEU A 170 18.42 -7.46 5.60
N LYS A 171 18.77 -6.26 6.07
CA LYS A 171 19.27 -5.99 7.42
C LYS A 171 18.49 -4.82 8.01
N VAL A 172 18.49 -4.71 9.32
CA VAL A 172 17.91 -3.55 9.97
C VAL A 172 18.65 -2.28 9.53
N PRO A 173 17.95 -1.31 8.90
CA PRO A 173 18.59 -0.09 8.43
C PRO A 173 19.23 0.70 9.55
N ALA A 174 20.36 1.35 9.29
CA ALA A 174 21.12 2.09 10.30
C ALA A 174 20.30 3.15 11.03
N HIS A 175 19.36 3.81 10.34
CA HIS A 175 18.49 4.83 10.93
C HIS A 175 17.43 4.24 11.89
N LEU A 176 17.16 2.95 11.84
CA LEU A 176 16.24 2.25 12.75
C LEU A 176 16.98 1.43 13.81
N ALA A 177 18.23 1.02 13.56
CA ALA A 177 18.93 0.04 14.35
C ALA A 177 18.95 0.36 15.85
N ASP A 178 19.22 1.62 16.22
CA ASP A 178 19.34 2.08 17.60
C ASP A 178 18.06 2.73 18.15
N ILE A 179 16.97 2.75 17.38
CA ILE A 179 15.67 3.23 17.85
C ILE A 179 15.05 2.21 18.82
N PRO A 180 14.48 2.64 19.97
CA PRO A 180 13.69 1.76 20.83
C PRO A 180 12.54 1.11 20.07
N ALA A 181 12.44 -0.21 20.12
CA ALA A 181 11.44 -0.94 19.37
C ALA A 181 10.06 -0.85 20.05
N ILE A 182 9.07 -0.36 19.33
CA ILE A 182 7.68 -0.36 19.77
C ILE A 182 7.08 -1.74 19.48
N GLY A 183 6.54 -2.37 20.52
CA GLY A 183 5.91 -3.69 20.47
C GLY A 183 4.40 -3.66 20.68
N PRO A 184 3.83 -4.82 21.03
CA PRO A 184 2.40 -4.99 21.28
C PRO A 184 1.83 -3.97 22.26
N GLY A 185 0.67 -3.41 21.93
CA GLY A 185 0.00 -2.40 22.74
C GLY A 185 0.63 -1.00 22.68
N GLY A 186 1.58 -0.75 21.78
CA GLY A 186 2.25 0.53 21.62
C GLY A 186 3.32 0.82 22.67
N SER A 187 3.74 -0.20 23.39
CA SER A 187 4.72 -0.08 24.47
C SER A 187 6.15 -0.25 23.95
N ASP A 188 7.10 0.42 24.62
CA ASP A 188 8.52 0.14 24.45
C ASP A 188 8.81 -1.30 24.92
N THR A 189 9.50 -2.07 24.09
CA THR A 189 9.87 -3.46 24.41
C THR A 189 11.07 -3.57 25.34
N GLY A 190 11.76 -2.49 25.63
CA GLY A 190 13.06 -2.47 26.31
C GLY A 190 14.24 -2.90 25.43
N LYS A 191 13.99 -3.16 24.14
CA LYS A 191 15.00 -3.56 23.14
C LYS A 191 15.00 -2.54 21.99
N ARG A 192 16.03 -2.62 21.13
CA ARG A 192 16.15 -1.82 19.91
C ARG A 192 15.78 -2.64 18.69
N TYR A 193 15.48 -2.02 17.53
CA TYR A 193 15.14 -2.75 16.33
C TYR A 193 16.23 -3.72 15.87
N LYS A 194 17.51 -3.39 16.05
CA LYS A 194 18.63 -4.31 15.75
C LYS A 194 18.56 -5.62 16.54
N ASP A 195 17.98 -5.63 17.73
CA ASP A 195 17.86 -6.82 18.57
C ASP A 195 16.79 -7.80 18.05
N TYR A 196 15.99 -7.39 17.05
CA TYR A 196 14.98 -8.18 16.35
C TYR A 196 15.37 -8.54 14.91
N GLU A 197 16.68 -8.43 14.57
CA GLU A 197 17.13 -8.68 13.19
C GLU A 197 16.79 -10.10 12.71
N ASP A 198 16.90 -11.10 13.57
CA ASP A 198 16.58 -12.49 13.21
C ASP A 198 15.09 -12.67 12.95
N ASP A 199 14.21 -12.11 13.77
CA ASP A 199 12.75 -12.14 13.55
C ASP A 199 12.38 -11.40 12.27
N SER A 200 13.05 -10.28 11.98
CA SER A 200 12.90 -9.53 10.73
C SER A 200 13.27 -10.35 9.50
N LYS A 201 14.38 -11.10 9.54
CA LYS A 201 14.82 -11.99 8.47
C LYS A 201 13.87 -13.17 8.26
N ARG A 202 13.36 -13.74 9.36
CA ARG A 202 12.36 -14.83 9.30
C ARG A 202 11.10 -14.36 8.59
N LEU A 203 10.59 -13.17 8.90
CA LEU A 203 9.44 -12.62 8.19
C LEU A 203 9.75 -12.32 6.72
N LEU A 204 10.92 -11.74 6.42
CA LEU A 204 11.34 -11.49 5.04
C LEU A 204 11.35 -12.79 4.22
N ASN A 205 11.97 -13.85 4.74
CA ASN A 205 12.01 -15.14 4.07
C ASN A 205 10.61 -15.71 3.85
N ALA A 206 9.75 -15.66 4.86
CA ALA A 206 8.36 -16.10 4.75
C ALA A 206 7.57 -15.33 3.69
N ILE A 207 7.76 -13.99 3.59
CA ILE A 207 7.16 -13.16 2.54
C ILE A 207 7.64 -13.62 1.16
N LEU A 208 8.94 -13.81 0.97
CA LEU A 208 9.50 -14.25 -0.32
C LEU A 208 8.98 -15.64 -0.71
N GLU A 209 8.85 -16.58 0.23
CA GLU A 209 8.24 -17.87 -0.03
C GLU A 209 6.80 -17.75 -0.53
N VAL A 210 5.99 -16.88 0.09
CA VAL A 210 4.59 -16.65 -0.36
C VAL A 210 4.56 -16.09 -1.79
N TYR A 211 5.44 -15.17 -2.15
CA TYR A 211 5.53 -14.67 -3.53
C TYR A 211 5.93 -15.76 -4.52
N MET A 212 6.84 -16.66 -4.13
CA MET A 212 7.27 -17.79 -4.98
C MET A 212 6.16 -18.83 -5.15
N GLU A 213 5.32 -19.03 -4.15
CA GLU A 213 4.18 -19.95 -4.22
C GLU A 213 3.05 -19.44 -5.10
N GLY A 214 2.89 -18.12 -5.22
CA GLY A 214 1.78 -17.47 -5.91
C GLY A 214 0.45 -17.58 -5.18
N ASP A 215 -0.61 -17.12 -5.81
CA ASP A 215 -1.96 -17.18 -5.28
C ASP A 215 -2.56 -18.60 -5.29
N GLY A 216 -3.82 -18.76 -4.90
CA GLY A 216 -4.54 -20.04 -4.90
C GLY A 216 -4.64 -20.72 -6.28
N SER A 217 -4.43 -19.96 -7.36
CA SER A 217 -4.38 -20.44 -8.76
C SER A 217 -2.94 -20.53 -9.29
N LYS A 218 -1.94 -20.35 -8.45
CA LYS A 218 -0.50 -20.31 -8.81
C LYS A 218 -0.13 -19.15 -9.73
N LYS A 219 -0.91 -18.07 -9.70
CA LYS A 219 -0.58 -16.84 -10.42
C LYS A 219 0.28 -15.92 -9.53
N PRO A 220 1.20 -15.14 -10.12
CA PRO A 220 1.98 -14.17 -9.35
C PRO A 220 1.09 -13.06 -8.80
N PHE A 221 1.45 -12.53 -7.62
CA PHE A 221 0.79 -11.38 -7.04
C PHE A 221 1.20 -10.09 -7.77
N PHE A 222 0.23 -9.24 -8.09
CA PHE A 222 0.49 -7.90 -8.62
C PHE A 222 0.77 -6.88 -7.52
N PHE A 223 0.04 -6.99 -6.41
CA PHE A 223 0.17 -6.16 -5.21
C PHE A 223 0.08 -7.01 -3.96
N PRO A 224 0.75 -6.55 -2.87
CA PRO A 224 1.69 -5.44 -2.79
C PRO A 224 2.98 -5.72 -3.59
N ILE A 225 3.70 -4.67 -4.05
CA ILE A 225 4.98 -4.84 -4.75
C ILE A 225 6.09 -4.99 -3.71
N PRO A 226 6.86 -6.09 -3.68
CA PRO A 226 8.00 -6.22 -2.78
C PRO A 226 9.20 -5.42 -3.30
N VAL A 227 9.76 -4.56 -2.45
CA VAL A 227 10.95 -3.77 -2.74
C VAL A 227 12.07 -4.21 -1.79
N ILE A 228 12.95 -5.09 -2.27
CA ILE A 228 14.07 -5.59 -1.49
C ILE A 228 15.16 -4.51 -1.41
N GLN A 229 15.51 -4.09 -0.20
CA GLN A 229 16.60 -3.16 0.03
C GLN A 229 17.89 -3.92 0.30
N VAL A 230 18.83 -3.84 -0.64
CA VAL A 230 20.19 -4.39 -0.53
C VAL A 230 21.10 -3.26 -0.06
N THR A 231 21.57 -3.32 1.18
CA THR A 231 22.47 -2.36 1.80
C THR A 231 23.77 -3.02 2.19
#